data_78391e62fc3691fe5226f265043c4e55
#
_entry.id   78391e62fc3691fe5226f265043c4e55
#
_cell.length_a   1.000
_cell.length_b   1.000
_cell.length_c   1.000
_cell.angle_alpha   90.00
_cell.angle_beta   90.00
_cell.angle_gamma   90.00
#
_symmetry.space_group_name_H-M   'P 1'
#
loop_
_entity.id
_entity.type
_entity.pdbx_description
1 polymer ?
#
loop_
_entity_poly.entity_id
_entity_poly.type
_entity_poly.pdbx_seq_one_letter_code
_entity_poly.pdbx_strand_id
1 'polypeptide(L)'
;MTHSVSTLPASPTTAPTPIRRYSIDDDVAHTPVNASIKSPSVLLFILLALLGALAYTVFLFNPANRGDLLPFALVIVAEVVLIGHALVALWTILSGGQDPRGFAFHQAQNSMIDPQLAADPRLSTTPQQWPLNLNGTTATIDVFITVYGEPFEVIERTARAALAMHGQHQTWILDDGRSDDVRDLAAELGARYVRRLSSNGAKAGNVNHALSVTSGEYFAIFDADFVPAPDFLLETVPFFIDEKVAFVQTPQAYGNRTTLIARG
;
A
#
# COMPACT_ATOMS: atom_id res chain seq x y z
N MET A 1 47.85 35.02 -46.56
CA MET A 1 47.69 34.21 -45.34
C MET A 1 46.22 33.96 -45.15
N THR A 2 45.73 32.86 -45.65
CA THR A 2 44.32 32.41 -45.59
C THR A 2 44.16 31.44 -44.44
N HIS A 3 43.41 31.90 -43.39
CA HIS A 3 43.06 31.02 -42.28
C HIS A 3 41.86 30.13 -42.67
N SER A 4 42.12 28.82 -42.71
CA SER A 4 41.05 27.82 -42.86
C SER A 4 40.38 27.59 -41.52
N VAL A 5 39.09 27.81 -41.48
CA VAL A 5 38.21 27.47 -40.33
C VAL A 5 37.86 26.00 -40.43
N SER A 6 38.33 25.22 -39.46
CA SER A 6 37.96 23.79 -39.30
C SER A 6 36.58 23.72 -38.65
N THR A 7 35.60 23.21 -39.38
CA THR A 7 34.27 22.84 -38.86
C THR A 7 34.33 21.52 -38.11
N LEU A 8 34.04 21.54 -36.82
CA LEU A 8 33.83 20.33 -36.00
C LEU A 8 32.58 19.59 -36.48
N PRO A 9 32.58 18.25 -36.51
CA PRO A 9 31.43 17.48 -36.89
C PRO A 9 30.37 17.58 -35.77
N ALA A 10 29.09 17.78 -36.17
CA ALA A 10 27.94 17.80 -35.29
C ALA A 10 27.77 16.42 -34.62
N SER A 11 27.62 16.42 -33.29
CA SER A 11 27.27 15.23 -32.52
C SER A 11 25.94 14.62 -33.00
N PRO A 12 25.81 13.31 -33.11
CA PRO A 12 24.55 12.70 -33.50
C PRO A 12 23.49 12.98 -32.43
N THR A 13 22.46 13.69 -32.82
CA THR A 13 21.25 13.87 -32.02
C THR A 13 20.57 12.49 -31.87
N THR A 14 20.77 11.83 -30.75
CA THR A 14 20.00 10.63 -30.42
C THR A 14 18.54 11.03 -30.25
N ALA A 15 17.67 10.54 -31.15
CA ALA A 15 16.25 10.68 -31.00
C ALA A 15 15.81 10.13 -29.63
N PRO A 16 14.91 10.80 -28.89
CA PRO A 16 14.44 10.28 -27.61
C PRO A 16 13.84 8.90 -27.83
N THR A 17 14.29 7.92 -27.04
CA THR A 17 13.73 6.57 -27.03
C THR A 17 12.22 6.69 -26.76
N PRO A 18 11.35 6.10 -27.62
CA PRO A 18 9.91 6.20 -27.40
C PRO A 18 9.59 5.56 -26.04
N ILE A 19 8.97 6.36 -25.15
CA ILE A 19 8.47 5.90 -23.87
C ILE A 19 7.47 4.78 -24.15
N ARG A 20 7.82 3.55 -23.77
CA ARG A 20 6.94 2.39 -23.90
C ARG A 20 5.75 2.66 -23.00
N ARG A 21 4.60 3.03 -23.58
CA ARG A 21 3.35 3.20 -22.83
C ARG A 21 3.01 1.86 -22.17
N TYR A 22 3.10 1.84 -20.84
CA TYR A 22 2.70 0.70 -20.05
C TYR A 22 1.17 0.60 -20.09
N SER A 23 0.62 -0.49 -20.61
CA SER A 23 -0.80 -0.79 -20.52
C SER A 23 -1.07 -1.44 -19.15
N ILE A 24 -1.97 -0.86 -18.38
CA ILE A 24 -2.39 -1.39 -17.07
C ILE A 24 -3.06 -2.76 -17.22
N ASP A 25 -3.57 -3.09 -18.42
CA ASP A 25 -4.35 -4.30 -18.68
C ASP A 25 -3.50 -5.59 -18.75
N ASP A 26 -2.18 -5.48 -18.91
CA ASP A 26 -1.37 -6.66 -19.23
C ASP A 26 -0.81 -7.42 -18.01
N ASP A 27 -0.77 -6.83 -16.79
CA ASP A 27 -0.07 -7.45 -15.65
C ASP A 27 -0.87 -7.59 -14.34
N VAL A 28 -2.04 -7.00 -14.23
CA VAL A 28 -2.89 -7.16 -13.04
C VAL A 28 -4.01 -8.15 -13.36
N ALA A 29 -3.68 -9.43 -13.39
CA ALA A 29 -4.68 -10.44 -13.18
C ALA A 29 -5.27 -10.19 -11.78
N HIS A 30 -6.45 -9.57 -11.74
CA HIS A 30 -7.28 -9.46 -10.55
C HIS A 30 -7.70 -10.87 -10.12
N THR A 31 -6.76 -11.64 -9.57
CA THR A 31 -7.12 -12.78 -8.76
C THR A 31 -7.71 -12.17 -7.50
N PRO A 32 -9.02 -12.35 -7.23
CA PRO A 32 -9.55 -11.99 -5.93
C PRO A 32 -8.63 -12.67 -4.92
N VAL A 33 -7.98 -11.88 -4.08
CA VAL A 33 -7.24 -12.42 -2.95
C VAL A 33 -8.32 -12.96 -2.01
N ASN A 34 -8.84 -14.14 -2.33
CA ASN A 34 -9.50 -14.98 -1.36
C ASN A 34 -8.38 -15.40 -0.40
N ALA A 35 -7.98 -14.47 0.44
CA ALA A 35 -7.16 -14.70 1.59
C ALA A 35 -7.98 -15.53 2.59
N SER A 36 -8.29 -16.76 2.19
CA SER A 36 -8.65 -17.79 3.14
C SER A 36 -7.40 -18.06 3.96
N ILE A 37 -7.23 -17.34 5.05
CA ILE A 37 -6.17 -17.49 6.06
C ILE A 37 -6.15 -18.92 6.63
N LYS A 38 -7.08 -19.72 6.27
CA LYS A 38 -7.18 -21.14 6.64
C LYS A 38 -6.60 -22.06 5.58
N SER A 39 -5.53 -21.65 4.88
CA SER A 39 -4.85 -22.62 4.02
C SER A 39 -4.27 -23.74 4.89
N PRO A 40 -4.39 -25.02 4.50
CA PRO A 40 -3.86 -26.15 5.27
C PRO A 40 -2.36 -26.01 5.59
N SER A 41 -1.61 -25.35 4.71
CA SER A 41 -0.18 -25.09 4.90
C SER A 41 0.07 -24.10 6.06
N VAL A 42 -0.72 -23.02 6.18
CA VAL A 42 -0.59 -22.07 7.28
C VAL A 42 -0.90 -22.76 8.61
N LEU A 43 -1.97 -23.56 8.67
CA LEU A 43 -2.31 -24.32 9.88
C LEU A 43 -1.21 -25.33 10.25
N LEU A 44 -0.60 -25.99 9.26
CA LEU A 44 0.52 -26.89 9.48
C LEU A 44 1.73 -26.16 10.04
N PHE A 45 2.11 -24.99 9.47
CA PHE A 45 3.23 -24.20 9.99
C PHE A 45 2.97 -23.67 11.39
N ILE A 46 1.76 -23.24 11.71
CA ILE A 46 1.37 -22.84 13.06
C ILE A 46 1.53 -24.02 14.03
N LEU A 47 1.07 -25.19 13.67
CA LEU A 47 1.20 -26.41 14.48
C LEU A 47 2.67 -26.75 14.71
N LEU A 48 3.50 -26.73 13.68
CA LEU A 48 4.93 -26.99 13.78
C LEU A 48 5.64 -25.96 14.66
N ALA A 49 5.27 -24.69 14.57
CA ALA A 49 5.82 -23.61 15.41
C ALA A 49 5.45 -23.83 16.89
N LEU A 50 4.19 -24.19 17.16
CA LEU A 50 3.74 -24.50 18.53
C LEU A 50 4.45 -25.73 19.11
N LEU A 51 4.61 -26.79 18.32
CA LEU A 51 5.34 -27.99 18.74
C LEU A 51 6.82 -27.67 19.00
N GLY A 52 7.45 -26.84 18.15
CA GLY A 52 8.82 -26.37 18.34
C GLY A 52 8.98 -25.54 19.62
N ALA A 53 8.07 -24.60 19.85
CA ALA A 53 8.06 -23.80 21.08
C ALA A 53 7.86 -24.67 22.34
N LEU A 54 6.96 -25.65 22.28
CA LEU A 54 6.74 -26.60 23.39
C LEU A 54 7.99 -27.44 23.67
N ALA A 55 8.59 -28.04 22.63
CA ALA A 55 9.79 -28.84 22.75
C ALA A 55 10.96 -28.02 23.35
N TYR A 56 11.13 -26.80 22.88
CA TYR A 56 12.12 -25.87 23.40
C TYR A 56 11.85 -25.49 24.85
N THR A 57 10.61 -25.23 25.22
CA THR A 57 10.19 -24.93 26.60
C THR A 57 10.53 -26.10 27.53
N VAL A 58 10.22 -27.35 27.13
CA VAL A 58 10.56 -28.56 27.92
C VAL A 58 12.06 -28.69 28.07
N PHE A 59 12.86 -28.44 27.03
CA PHE A 59 14.31 -28.46 27.10
C PHE A 59 14.85 -27.38 28.07
N LEU A 60 14.35 -26.15 27.99
CA LEU A 60 14.80 -25.02 28.75
C LEU A 60 14.52 -25.18 30.27
N PHE A 61 13.31 -25.67 30.60
CA PHE A 61 12.91 -25.88 31.98
C PHE A 61 13.45 -27.18 32.61
N ASN A 62 14.17 -28.00 31.87
CA ASN A 62 14.78 -29.20 32.41
C ASN A 62 15.94 -28.81 33.36
N PRO A 63 15.86 -29.20 34.67
CA PRO A 63 16.90 -28.85 35.66
C PRO A 63 18.30 -29.34 35.28
N ALA A 64 18.41 -30.42 34.47
CA ALA A 64 19.69 -30.93 34.01
C ALA A 64 20.42 -30.00 33.04
N ASN A 65 19.71 -29.11 32.38
CA ASN A 65 20.25 -28.15 31.43
C ASN A 65 20.60 -26.79 32.09
N ARG A 66 20.34 -26.63 33.40
CA ARG A 66 20.60 -25.41 34.12
C ARG A 66 22.12 -25.24 34.36
N GLY A 67 22.69 -24.22 33.77
CA GLY A 67 24.06 -23.76 34.11
C GLY A 67 24.09 -22.83 35.31
N ASP A 68 24.89 -21.76 35.24
CA ASP A 68 24.94 -20.73 36.29
C ASP A 68 23.58 -20.05 36.44
N LEU A 69 23.20 -19.80 37.68
CA LEU A 69 21.85 -19.34 38.04
C LEU A 69 21.47 -18.01 37.37
N LEU A 70 22.40 -17.02 37.38
CA LEU A 70 22.10 -15.68 36.87
C LEU A 70 21.92 -15.66 35.35
N PRO A 71 22.82 -16.22 34.51
CA PRO A 71 22.60 -16.33 33.09
C PRO A 71 21.34 -17.12 32.76
N PHE A 72 21.09 -18.23 33.47
CA PHE A 72 19.90 -19.05 33.24
C PHE A 72 18.61 -18.25 33.54
N ALA A 73 18.54 -17.50 34.64
CA ALA A 73 17.39 -16.68 34.95
C ALA A 73 17.12 -15.59 33.90
N LEU A 74 18.19 -14.94 33.40
CA LEU A 74 18.05 -13.95 32.30
C LEU A 74 17.51 -14.57 31.01
N VAL A 75 17.98 -15.76 30.64
CA VAL A 75 17.50 -16.51 29.49
C VAL A 75 16.02 -16.88 29.65
N ILE A 76 15.62 -17.39 30.86
CA ILE A 76 14.21 -17.71 31.13
C ILE A 76 13.31 -16.48 30.94
N VAL A 77 13.70 -15.33 31.50
CA VAL A 77 12.92 -14.10 31.38
C VAL A 77 12.77 -13.69 29.91
N ALA A 78 13.87 -13.70 29.14
CA ALA A 78 13.85 -13.37 27.73
C ALA A 78 12.94 -14.32 26.93
N GLU A 79 13.03 -15.62 27.19
CA GLU A 79 12.23 -16.62 26.48
C GLU A 79 10.74 -16.55 26.81
N VAL A 80 10.37 -16.27 28.05
CA VAL A 80 8.95 -16.06 28.41
C VAL A 80 8.38 -14.88 27.65
N VAL A 81 9.14 -13.78 27.50
CA VAL A 81 8.72 -12.62 26.70
C VAL A 81 8.59 -12.99 25.22
N LEU A 82 9.57 -13.69 24.64
CA LEU A 82 9.57 -14.11 23.24
C LEU A 82 8.44 -15.08 22.93
N ILE A 83 8.20 -16.08 23.77
CA ILE A 83 7.09 -17.03 23.61
C ILE A 83 5.75 -16.30 23.72
N GLY A 84 5.59 -15.40 24.69
CA GLY A 84 4.40 -14.57 24.81
C GLY A 84 4.13 -13.75 23.54
N HIS A 85 5.17 -13.13 23.01
CA HIS A 85 5.07 -12.39 21.74
C HIS A 85 4.68 -13.29 20.55
N ALA A 86 5.31 -14.46 20.44
CA ALA A 86 4.99 -15.43 19.39
C ALA A 86 3.54 -15.94 19.50
N LEU A 87 3.03 -16.19 20.69
CA LEU A 87 1.64 -16.61 20.90
C LEU A 87 0.66 -15.49 20.50
N VAL A 88 0.94 -14.23 20.81
CA VAL A 88 0.13 -13.09 20.35
C VAL A 88 0.17 -12.98 18.81
N ALA A 89 1.33 -13.13 18.18
CA ALA A 89 1.46 -13.12 16.74
C ALA A 89 0.66 -14.26 16.08
N LEU A 90 0.73 -15.48 16.62
CA LEU A 90 -0.07 -16.62 16.14
C LEU A 90 -1.56 -16.39 16.34
N TRP A 91 -1.96 -15.79 17.46
CA TRP A 91 -3.35 -15.39 17.70
C TRP A 91 -3.84 -14.39 16.67
N THR A 92 -3.06 -13.35 16.34
CA THR A 92 -3.44 -12.37 15.33
C THR A 92 -3.58 -12.98 13.94
N ILE A 93 -2.71 -13.93 13.56
CA ILE A 93 -2.82 -14.67 12.30
C ILE A 93 -4.10 -15.52 12.28
N LEU A 94 -4.43 -16.20 13.36
CA LEU A 94 -5.63 -17.05 13.42
C LEU A 94 -6.93 -16.25 13.48
N SER A 95 -6.94 -15.10 14.15
CA SER A 95 -8.12 -14.24 14.28
C SER A 95 -8.33 -13.32 13.08
N GLY A 96 -7.29 -12.99 12.33
CA GLY A 96 -7.34 -12.07 11.18
C GLY A 96 -8.00 -12.62 9.93
N GLY A 97 -8.52 -13.85 9.93
CA GLY A 97 -9.10 -14.52 8.75
C GLY A 97 -10.60 -14.36 8.57
N GLN A 98 -11.24 -13.50 9.31
CA GLN A 98 -12.66 -13.23 9.14
C GLN A 98 -12.84 -12.02 8.22
N ASP A 99 -13.77 -12.14 7.27
CA ASP A 99 -14.17 -10.98 6.48
C ASP A 99 -14.87 -9.98 7.42
N PRO A 100 -14.32 -8.78 7.60
CA PRO A 100 -14.89 -7.78 8.51
C PRO A 100 -16.13 -7.08 7.91
N ARG A 101 -16.48 -7.36 6.64
CA ARG A 101 -17.59 -6.74 5.93
C ARG A 101 -18.92 -7.30 6.42
N GLY A 102 -19.57 -6.57 7.30
CA GLY A 102 -20.87 -6.89 7.84
C GLY A 102 -22.02 -6.26 7.04
N PHE A 103 -23.24 -6.39 7.55
CA PHE A 103 -24.44 -5.82 6.92
C PHE A 103 -24.35 -4.30 6.72
N ALA A 104 -23.86 -3.57 7.74
CA ALA A 104 -23.72 -2.11 7.68
C ALA A 104 -22.73 -1.68 6.58
N PHE A 105 -21.60 -2.41 6.41
CA PHE A 105 -20.66 -2.20 5.33
C PHE A 105 -21.35 -2.31 3.96
N HIS A 106 -22.05 -3.43 3.71
CA HIS A 106 -22.69 -3.65 2.41
C HIS A 106 -23.82 -2.66 2.15
N GLN A 107 -24.55 -2.25 3.18
CA GLN A 107 -25.56 -1.20 3.07
C GLN A 107 -24.91 0.15 2.67
N ALA A 108 -23.81 0.52 3.33
CA ALA A 108 -23.06 1.74 3.01
C ALA A 108 -22.49 1.67 1.58
N GLN A 109 -21.88 0.53 1.20
CA GLN A 109 -21.32 0.33 -0.13
C GLN A 109 -22.38 0.47 -1.22
N ASN A 110 -23.56 -0.13 -1.04
CA ASN A 110 -24.66 -0.07 -2.00
C ASN A 110 -25.28 1.34 -2.12
N SER A 111 -25.21 2.15 -1.07
CA SER A 111 -25.74 3.53 -1.07
C SER A 111 -24.66 4.59 -1.41
N MET A 112 -23.40 4.20 -1.49
CA MET A 112 -22.28 5.11 -1.68
C MET A 112 -22.30 5.79 -3.06
N ILE A 113 -22.73 5.07 -4.11
CA ILE A 113 -22.86 5.61 -5.45
C ILE A 113 -24.34 5.78 -5.75
N ASP A 114 -24.74 7.00 -6.11
CA ASP A 114 -26.12 7.25 -6.56
C ASP A 114 -26.40 6.45 -7.85
N PRO A 115 -27.40 5.54 -7.86
CA PRO A 115 -27.75 4.77 -9.04
C PRO A 115 -28.09 5.62 -10.27
N GLN A 116 -28.61 6.82 -10.08
CA GLN A 116 -28.93 7.75 -11.18
C GLN A 116 -27.66 8.30 -11.82
N LEU A 117 -26.62 8.58 -11.00
CA LEU A 117 -25.31 9.00 -11.52
C LEU A 117 -24.57 7.85 -12.20
N ALA A 118 -24.66 6.65 -11.67
CA ALA A 118 -24.07 5.46 -12.30
C ALA A 118 -24.74 5.12 -13.64
N ALA A 119 -25.99 5.47 -13.83
CA ALA A 119 -26.75 5.30 -15.08
C ALA A 119 -26.52 6.43 -16.10
N ASP A 120 -25.91 7.56 -15.71
CA ASP A 120 -25.57 8.65 -16.63
C ASP A 120 -24.49 8.18 -17.64
N PRO A 121 -24.77 8.22 -18.95
CA PRO A 121 -23.80 7.77 -19.96
C PRO A 121 -22.45 8.51 -19.91
N ARG A 122 -22.39 9.71 -19.34
CA ARG A 122 -21.16 10.50 -19.22
C ARG A 122 -20.32 10.00 -18.03
N LEU A 123 -20.95 9.66 -16.92
CA LEU A 123 -20.26 9.21 -15.71
C LEU A 123 -19.99 7.70 -15.72
N SER A 124 -20.81 6.90 -16.42
CA SER A 124 -20.58 5.46 -16.55
C SER A 124 -19.23 5.11 -17.22
N THR A 125 -18.70 6.01 -18.04
CA THR A 125 -17.39 5.86 -18.72
C THR A 125 -16.22 6.44 -17.90
N THR A 126 -16.49 7.13 -16.79
CA THR A 126 -15.47 7.80 -15.95
C THR A 126 -15.69 7.49 -14.48
N PRO A 127 -15.50 6.23 -14.05
CA PRO A 127 -15.75 5.83 -12.66
C PRO A 127 -14.89 6.58 -11.64
N GLN A 128 -13.77 7.16 -12.06
CA GLN A 128 -12.89 8.00 -11.22
C GLN A 128 -13.56 9.30 -10.75
N GLN A 129 -14.66 9.71 -11.40
CA GLN A 129 -15.39 10.94 -11.09
C GLN A 129 -16.68 10.69 -10.29
N TRP A 130 -16.95 9.44 -9.90
CA TRP A 130 -18.15 9.13 -9.13
C TRP A 130 -18.06 9.75 -7.73
N PRO A 131 -19.02 10.63 -7.35
CA PRO A 131 -19.11 11.10 -5.98
C PRO A 131 -19.38 9.91 -5.05
N LEU A 132 -18.57 9.75 -4.02
CA LEU A 132 -18.74 8.72 -3.01
C LEU A 132 -19.50 9.32 -1.82
N ASN A 133 -20.73 8.89 -1.61
CA ASN A 133 -21.57 9.38 -0.52
C ASN A 133 -21.42 8.48 0.70
N LEU A 134 -21.16 9.09 1.85
CA LEU A 134 -21.12 8.41 3.14
C LEU A 134 -21.95 9.24 4.14
N ASN A 135 -22.82 8.61 4.89
CA ASN A 135 -23.70 9.30 5.86
C ASN A 135 -24.50 10.50 5.27
N GLY A 136 -24.87 10.43 3.98
CA GLY A 136 -25.64 11.48 3.30
C GLY A 136 -24.81 12.69 2.85
N THR A 137 -23.50 12.65 2.97
CA THR A 137 -22.56 13.67 2.48
C THR A 137 -21.57 13.05 1.49
N THR A 138 -21.10 13.85 0.52
CA THR A 138 -20.05 13.40 -0.40
C THR A 138 -18.71 13.43 0.33
N ALA A 139 -18.06 12.29 0.43
CA ALA A 139 -16.74 12.14 1.03
C ALA A 139 -15.68 12.85 0.18
N THR A 140 -14.83 13.64 0.82
CA THR A 140 -13.63 14.23 0.20
C THR A 140 -12.42 13.40 0.55
N ILE A 141 -11.70 12.90 -0.48
CA ILE A 141 -10.66 11.91 -0.30
C ILE A 141 -9.36 12.40 -0.91
N ASP A 142 -8.29 12.42 -0.11
CA ASP A 142 -6.91 12.63 -0.57
C ASP A 142 -6.17 11.29 -0.64
N VAL A 143 -5.48 11.05 -1.75
CA VAL A 143 -4.68 9.84 -1.97
C VAL A 143 -3.21 10.23 -2.02
N PHE A 144 -2.43 9.78 -1.06
CA PHE A 144 -1.02 10.08 -0.89
C PHE A 144 -0.14 8.96 -1.39
N ILE A 145 0.78 9.24 -2.31
CA ILE A 145 1.83 8.33 -2.75
C ILE A 145 3.15 8.87 -2.21
N THR A 146 3.76 8.13 -1.28
CA THR A 146 5.03 8.54 -0.66
C THR A 146 6.22 8.09 -1.50
N VAL A 147 7.11 9.02 -1.86
CA VAL A 147 8.26 8.79 -2.74
C VAL A 147 9.55 9.28 -2.06
N TYR A 148 10.62 8.47 -2.17
CA TYR A 148 11.95 8.80 -1.64
C TYR A 148 13.09 8.29 -2.55
N GLY A 149 12.94 8.32 -3.86
CA GLY A 149 14.00 7.93 -4.81
C GLY A 149 13.80 6.54 -5.40
N GLU A 150 12.60 6.01 -5.37
CA GLU A 150 12.22 4.82 -6.12
C GLU A 150 12.40 5.04 -7.64
N PRO A 151 12.59 3.96 -8.42
CA PRO A 151 12.68 4.06 -9.87
C PRO A 151 11.45 4.74 -10.48
N PHE A 152 11.69 5.59 -11.49
CA PHE A 152 10.66 6.39 -12.13
C PHE A 152 9.46 5.55 -12.61
N GLU A 153 9.72 4.40 -13.23
CA GLU A 153 8.69 3.50 -13.75
C GLU A 153 7.81 2.89 -12.64
N VAL A 154 8.37 2.73 -11.44
CA VAL A 154 7.64 2.24 -10.26
C VAL A 154 6.66 3.32 -9.79
N ILE A 155 7.14 4.56 -9.65
CA ILE A 155 6.31 5.71 -9.25
C ILE A 155 5.20 5.95 -10.28
N GLU A 156 5.54 5.95 -11.57
CA GLU A 156 4.58 6.16 -12.66
C GLU A 156 3.46 5.13 -12.62
N ARG A 157 3.79 3.85 -12.47
CA ARG A 157 2.81 2.76 -12.41
C ARG A 157 1.84 2.94 -11.26
N THR A 158 2.34 3.23 -10.07
CA THR A 158 1.51 3.44 -8.87
C THR A 158 0.65 4.70 -9.01
N ALA A 159 1.21 5.80 -9.53
CA ALA A 159 0.47 7.05 -9.75
C ALA A 159 -0.67 6.87 -10.77
N ARG A 160 -0.42 6.17 -11.88
CA ARG A 160 -1.47 5.86 -12.87
C ARG A 160 -2.57 4.99 -12.28
N ALA A 161 -2.22 3.97 -11.49
CA ALA A 161 -3.21 3.12 -10.83
C ALA A 161 -4.03 3.91 -9.79
N ALA A 162 -3.41 4.76 -9.01
CA ALA A 162 -4.10 5.60 -8.04
C ALA A 162 -5.08 6.57 -8.73
N LEU A 163 -4.67 7.22 -9.82
CA LEU A 163 -5.54 8.08 -10.61
C LEU A 163 -6.69 7.33 -11.29
N ALA A 164 -6.53 6.02 -11.53
CA ALA A 164 -7.54 5.17 -12.16
C ALA A 164 -8.53 4.57 -11.13
N MET A 165 -8.34 4.77 -9.83
CA MET A 165 -9.28 4.27 -8.83
C MET A 165 -10.68 4.85 -9.01
N HIS A 166 -11.69 4.02 -8.80
CA HIS A 166 -13.08 4.41 -8.85
C HIS A 166 -13.45 5.28 -7.64
N GLY A 167 -14.19 6.33 -7.87
CA GLY A 167 -14.57 7.31 -6.87
C GLY A 167 -13.76 8.61 -6.97
N GLN A 168 -14.46 9.74 -6.80
CA GLN A 168 -13.84 11.06 -6.85
C GLN A 168 -12.83 11.22 -5.71
N HIS A 169 -11.59 11.54 -6.06
CA HIS A 169 -10.50 11.75 -5.11
C HIS A 169 -9.43 12.68 -5.70
N GLN A 170 -8.54 13.18 -4.84
CA GLN A 170 -7.39 13.96 -5.27
C GLN A 170 -6.11 13.17 -5.00
N THR A 171 -5.36 12.84 -6.05
CA THR A 171 -4.08 12.13 -5.91
C THR A 171 -2.92 13.12 -5.74
N TRP A 172 -2.05 12.85 -4.76
CA TRP A 172 -0.90 13.64 -4.38
C TRP A 172 0.36 12.77 -4.39
N ILE A 173 1.41 13.21 -5.04
CA ILE A 173 2.75 12.61 -4.95
C ILE A 173 3.55 13.40 -3.93
N LEU A 174 3.95 12.73 -2.84
CA LEU A 174 4.68 13.29 -1.71
C LEU A 174 6.16 12.94 -1.85
N ASP A 175 6.96 13.85 -2.40
CA ASP A 175 8.35 13.57 -2.79
C ASP A 175 9.37 14.12 -1.78
N ASP A 176 9.90 13.22 -0.94
CA ASP A 176 11.06 13.49 -0.07
C ASP A 176 12.40 13.34 -0.80
N GLY A 177 12.42 12.69 -1.96
CA GLY A 177 13.58 12.58 -2.84
C GLY A 177 13.91 13.88 -3.58
N ARG A 178 12.95 14.78 -3.70
CA ARG A 178 13.05 16.11 -4.32
C ARG A 178 13.47 16.07 -5.79
N SER A 179 12.94 15.12 -6.53
CA SER A 179 13.20 14.95 -7.96
C SER A 179 12.34 15.89 -8.80
N ASP A 180 12.96 16.64 -9.69
CA ASP A 180 12.21 17.44 -10.66
C ASP A 180 11.51 16.57 -11.69
N ASP A 181 12.08 15.42 -12.05
CA ASP A 181 11.44 14.45 -12.94
C ASP A 181 10.14 13.90 -12.35
N VAL A 182 10.09 13.65 -11.03
CA VAL A 182 8.86 13.21 -10.32
C VAL A 182 7.83 14.34 -10.29
N ARG A 183 8.24 15.59 -10.11
CA ARG A 183 7.35 16.75 -10.21
C ARG A 183 6.73 16.85 -11.61
N ASP A 184 7.55 16.71 -12.63
CA ASP A 184 7.12 16.85 -14.02
C ASP A 184 6.20 15.66 -14.42
N LEU A 185 6.48 14.45 -13.92
CA LEU A 185 5.59 13.30 -14.02
C LEU A 185 4.22 13.58 -13.36
N ALA A 186 4.20 14.13 -12.15
CA ALA A 186 2.96 14.47 -11.47
C ALA A 186 2.10 15.43 -12.31
N ALA A 187 2.74 16.47 -12.89
CA ALA A 187 2.07 17.43 -13.76
C ALA A 187 1.54 16.78 -15.04
N GLU A 188 2.32 15.89 -15.69
CA GLU A 188 1.90 15.15 -16.88
C GLU A 188 0.69 14.27 -16.62
N LEU A 189 0.66 13.59 -15.48
CA LEU A 189 -0.42 12.68 -15.10
C LEU A 189 -1.67 13.39 -14.56
N GLY A 190 -1.57 14.69 -14.22
CA GLY A 190 -2.63 15.44 -13.56
C GLY A 190 -2.74 15.17 -12.06
N ALA A 191 -1.72 14.58 -11.44
CA ALA A 191 -1.61 14.45 -10.01
C ALA A 191 -1.09 15.75 -9.37
N ARG A 192 -1.40 15.97 -8.09
CA ARG A 192 -0.79 17.04 -7.31
C ARG A 192 0.59 16.61 -6.81
N TYR A 193 1.48 17.57 -6.57
CA TYR A 193 2.83 17.33 -6.12
C TYR A 193 3.14 18.13 -4.86
N VAL A 194 3.71 17.47 -3.87
CA VAL A 194 4.16 18.09 -2.62
C VAL A 194 5.62 17.75 -2.39
N ARG A 195 6.43 18.80 -2.17
CA ARG A 195 7.84 18.72 -1.78
C ARG A 195 8.05 19.54 -0.52
N ARG A 196 8.70 18.97 0.46
CA ARG A 196 9.07 19.68 1.68
C ARG A 196 10.56 20.02 1.73
N LEU A 197 10.92 21.03 2.53
CA LEU A 197 12.30 21.52 2.62
C LEU A 197 13.22 20.58 3.41
N SER A 198 12.68 19.76 4.31
CA SER A 198 13.45 18.81 5.13
C SER A 198 12.79 17.45 5.16
N SER A 199 13.59 16.37 5.29
CA SER A 199 13.09 14.99 5.40
C SER A 199 12.93 14.53 6.86
N ASN A 200 12.81 15.48 7.82
CA ASN A 200 12.65 15.15 9.23
C ASN A 200 11.39 14.32 9.47
N GLY A 201 11.51 13.24 10.28
CA GLY A 201 10.42 12.32 10.55
C GLY A 201 10.13 11.34 9.41
N ALA A 202 11.00 11.26 8.39
CA ALA A 202 10.89 10.33 7.27
C ALA A 202 9.45 10.27 6.69
N LYS A 203 8.91 9.08 6.39
CA LYS A 203 7.57 8.90 5.81
C LYS A 203 6.47 9.57 6.65
N ALA A 204 6.51 9.41 7.98
CA ALA A 204 5.49 10.02 8.85
C ALA A 204 5.52 11.55 8.79
N GLY A 205 6.73 12.14 8.76
CA GLY A 205 6.89 13.59 8.59
C GLY A 205 6.41 14.08 7.23
N ASN A 206 6.59 13.29 6.16
CA ASN A 206 6.09 13.60 4.82
C ASN A 206 4.56 13.61 4.77
N VAL A 207 3.93 12.57 5.32
CA VAL A 207 2.46 12.48 5.42
C VAL A 207 1.90 13.61 6.29
N ASN A 208 2.50 13.91 7.45
CA ASN A 208 2.04 15.00 8.32
C ASN A 208 2.16 16.37 7.63
N HIS A 209 3.20 16.57 6.81
CA HIS A 209 3.30 17.79 6.01
C HIS A 209 2.18 17.86 4.95
N ALA A 210 1.90 16.75 4.26
CA ALA A 210 0.81 16.69 3.31
C ALA A 210 -0.54 17.02 3.98
N LEU A 211 -0.84 16.42 5.12
CA LEU A 211 -2.05 16.70 5.89
C LEU A 211 -2.19 18.17 6.32
N SER A 212 -1.09 18.91 6.46
CA SER A 212 -1.14 20.33 6.79
C SER A 212 -1.50 21.24 5.59
N VAL A 213 -1.41 20.73 4.36
CA VAL A 213 -1.65 21.46 3.11
C VAL A 213 -2.79 20.91 2.26
N THR A 214 -3.41 19.83 2.71
CA THR A 214 -4.57 19.18 2.08
C THR A 214 -5.80 19.33 2.97
N SER A 215 -6.99 19.00 2.45
CA SER A 215 -8.25 19.23 3.15
C SER A 215 -9.25 18.07 2.99
N GLY A 216 -8.83 16.91 2.50
CA GLY A 216 -9.68 15.72 2.43
C GLY A 216 -10.13 15.28 3.82
N GLU A 217 -11.39 14.89 3.95
CA GLU A 217 -11.94 14.31 5.19
C GLU A 217 -11.33 12.94 5.46
N TYR A 218 -11.10 12.19 4.38
CA TYR A 218 -10.43 10.89 4.40
C TYR A 218 -9.14 10.95 3.60
N PHE A 219 -8.18 10.11 3.97
CA PHE A 219 -6.98 9.96 3.17
C PHE A 219 -6.52 8.50 3.09
N ALA A 220 -5.97 8.13 1.92
CA ALA A 220 -5.30 6.86 1.71
C ALA A 220 -3.79 7.09 1.55
N ILE A 221 -2.97 6.15 2.03
CA ILE A 221 -1.50 6.22 1.91
C ILE A 221 -1.00 4.99 1.17
N PHE A 222 -0.28 5.21 0.08
CA PHE A 222 0.43 4.18 -0.67
C PHE A 222 1.93 4.44 -0.64
N ASP A 223 2.73 3.38 -0.56
CA ASP A 223 4.14 3.45 -0.92
C ASP A 223 4.27 3.52 -2.45
N ALA A 224 5.38 4.05 -2.94
CA ALA A 224 5.60 4.23 -4.37
C ALA A 224 5.52 2.92 -5.18
N ASP A 225 5.71 1.77 -4.54
CA ASP A 225 5.66 0.44 -5.14
C ASP A 225 4.35 -0.34 -4.87
N PHE A 226 3.37 0.28 -4.20
CA PHE A 226 2.05 -0.31 -3.94
C PHE A 226 1.01 0.15 -4.93
N VAL A 227 0.71 -0.68 -5.90
CA VAL A 227 -0.28 -0.42 -6.95
C VAL A 227 -1.68 -0.72 -6.41
N PRO A 228 -2.54 0.31 -6.20
CA PRO A 228 -3.91 0.08 -5.74
C PRO A 228 -4.78 -0.58 -6.80
N ALA A 229 -5.75 -1.39 -6.33
CA ALA A 229 -6.80 -1.90 -7.20
C ALA A 229 -7.80 -0.77 -7.57
N PRO A 230 -8.46 -0.84 -8.74
CA PRO A 230 -9.41 0.19 -9.16
C PRO A 230 -10.58 0.41 -8.19
N ASP A 231 -11.02 -0.62 -7.49
CA ASP A 231 -12.12 -0.62 -6.53
C ASP A 231 -11.69 -0.31 -5.08
N PHE A 232 -10.41 0.04 -4.86
CA PHE A 232 -9.85 0.24 -3.52
C PHE A 232 -10.70 1.16 -2.64
N LEU A 233 -11.14 2.31 -3.15
CA LEU A 233 -11.97 3.24 -2.39
C LEU A 233 -13.38 2.68 -2.13
N LEU A 234 -13.94 1.93 -3.09
CA LEU A 234 -15.25 1.29 -2.94
C LEU A 234 -15.25 0.18 -1.89
N GLU A 235 -14.09 -0.44 -1.66
CA GLU A 235 -13.89 -1.51 -0.69
C GLU A 235 -13.39 -1.03 0.68
N THR A 236 -12.99 0.23 0.81
CA THR A 236 -12.43 0.75 2.07
C THR A 236 -13.28 1.85 2.70
N VAL A 237 -13.80 2.77 1.91
CA VAL A 237 -14.60 3.91 2.42
C VAL A 237 -15.86 3.47 3.19
N PRO A 238 -16.60 2.41 2.80
CA PRO A 238 -17.79 1.98 3.51
C PRO A 238 -17.58 1.59 4.98
N PHE A 239 -16.36 1.23 5.38
CA PHE A 239 -16.08 0.93 6.79
C PHE A 239 -16.24 2.13 7.71
N PHE A 240 -16.05 3.35 7.20
CA PHE A 240 -16.20 4.58 7.98
C PHE A 240 -17.66 4.99 8.24
N ILE A 241 -18.63 4.14 7.85
CA ILE A 241 -20.01 4.26 8.33
C ILE A 241 -20.08 4.10 9.86
N ASP A 242 -19.18 3.32 10.43
CA ASP A 242 -18.99 3.21 11.87
C ASP A 242 -17.97 4.26 12.33
N GLU A 243 -18.43 5.26 13.07
CA GLU A 243 -17.61 6.35 13.61
C GLU A 243 -16.46 5.87 14.53
N LYS A 244 -16.49 4.62 14.98
CA LYS A 244 -15.41 4.01 15.78
C LYS A 244 -14.25 3.52 14.93
N VAL A 245 -14.41 3.42 13.62
CA VAL A 245 -13.35 3.01 12.71
C VAL A 245 -12.45 4.21 12.43
N ALA A 246 -11.23 4.17 12.98
CA ALA A 246 -10.24 5.21 12.77
C ALA A 246 -9.38 4.98 11.53
N PHE A 247 -9.13 3.72 11.13
CA PHE A 247 -8.39 3.37 9.93
C PHE A 247 -8.76 1.98 9.42
N VAL A 248 -8.52 1.74 8.13
CA VAL A 248 -8.69 0.45 7.47
C VAL A 248 -7.35 0.03 6.88
N GLN A 249 -6.89 -1.18 7.22
CA GLN A 249 -5.67 -1.78 6.67
C GLN A 249 -6.07 -2.87 5.69
N THR A 250 -5.59 -2.75 4.45
CA THR A 250 -5.82 -3.78 3.43
C THR A 250 -4.68 -4.78 3.37
N PRO A 251 -4.94 -6.05 2.97
CA PRO A 251 -3.89 -7.00 2.70
C PRO A 251 -3.08 -6.57 1.48
N GLN A 252 -1.79 -6.95 1.48
CA GLN A 252 -0.88 -6.72 0.37
C GLN A 252 -0.57 -8.03 -0.33
N ALA A 253 -0.47 -8.01 -1.65
CA ALA A 253 -0.07 -9.16 -2.45
C ALA A 253 1.11 -8.78 -3.36
N TYR A 254 2.06 -9.71 -3.51
CA TYR A 254 3.15 -9.53 -4.46
C TYR A 254 2.64 -9.66 -5.89
N GLY A 255 2.81 -8.61 -6.71
CA GLY A 255 2.46 -8.63 -8.13
C GLY A 255 3.43 -9.49 -8.97
N ASN A 256 4.70 -9.56 -8.57
CA ASN A 256 5.77 -10.27 -9.27
C ASN A 256 5.93 -11.74 -8.80
N ARG A 257 4.90 -12.56 -8.93
CA ARG A 257 4.90 -13.98 -8.49
C ARG A 257 5.84 -14.89 -9.31
N THR A 258 7.02 -14.40 -9.71
CA THR A 258 7.98 -15.15 -10.52
C THR A 258 8.90 -16.06 -9.69
N THR A 259 9.10 -15.76 -8.41
CA THR A 259 9.93 -16.54 -7.49
C THR A 259 9.08 -17.36 -6.52
N LEU A 260 9.70 -18.41 -5.93
CA LEU A 260 9.03 -19.26 -4.94
C LEU A 260 8.65 -18.47 -3.68
N ILE A 261 9.47 -17.49 -3.30
CA ILE A 261 9.24 -16.60 -2.15
C ILE A 261 8.08 -15.65 -2.42
N ALA A 262 7.94 -15.14 -3.65
CA ALA A 262 6.87 -14.22 -4.01
C ALA A 262 5.51 -14.92 -4.21
N ARG A 263 5.47 -16.27 -4.19
CA ARG A 263 4.24 -17.09 -4.29
C ARG A 263 3.69 -17.51 -2.92
N GLY A 264 4.46 -17.31 -1.84
CA GLY A 264 4.17 -17.77 -0.49
C GLY A 264 3.08 -17.04 0.26
#